data_1228aa25c892878e099f9a7ed28405e1
#
_entry.id   1228aa25c892878e099f9a7ed28405e1
#
_cell.length_a   1.000
_cell.length_b   1.000
_cell.length_c   1.000
_cell.angle_alpha   90.00
_cell.angle_beta   90.00
_cell.angle_gamma   90.00
#
_symmetry.space_group_name_H-M   'P 1'
#
loop_
_entity.id
_entity.type
_entity.pdbx_description
1 polymer ?
#
loop_
_entity_poly.entity_id
_entity_poly.type
_entity_poly.pdbx_seq_one_letter_code
_entity_poly.pdbx_strand_id
1 'polypeptide(L)'
;LPASSAASDVYKRQIMPTRKTKKDDTALPEKGKSLETAISQIETQFGPGTIMRMGEREVQSIPSISTGSLGLDLALGIMGLPKGRVVEIFGPESSGKTTLTLQVIAECQKQGGTAAFIDAEHALDPVYAEKIGVKIDDLLLSQPDTGEQALEVADIMVKSGGIDVLVIDSVAALVPRAEIEGEMGDHHVGLQARPVSYTHLTLPTMQVV
;
A
#
# COMPACT_ATOMS: atom_id res chain seq x y z
N LEU A 1 -26.40 -5.98 -38.85
CA LEU A 1 -25.00 -5.58 -39.12
C LEU A 1 -24.10 -6.25 -38.09
N PRO A 2 -23.06 -7.00 -38.46
CA PRO A 2 -22.20 -7.68 -37.50
C PRO A 2 -21.29 -6.67 -36.78
N ALA A 3 -21.17 -6.83 -35.45
CA ALA A 3 -20.29 -6.07 -34.60
C ALA A 3 -18.83 -6.27 -35.02
N SER A 4 -18.11 -5.19 -35.13
CA SER A 4 -16.79 -5.05 -35.72
C SER A 4 -15.72 -5.87 -34.98
N SER A 5 -14.94 -6.60 -35.76
CA SER A 5 -13.80 -7.45 -35.36
C SER A 5 -12.58 -6.63 -34.85
N ALA A 6 -12.67 -5.31 -34.76
CA ALA A 6 -11.57 -4.43 -34.40
C ALA A 6 -11.11 -4.56 -32.92
N ALA A 7 -12.03 -4.86 -32.00
CA ALA A 7 -11.70 -5.02 -30.58
C ALA A 7 -10.90 -6.33 -30.29
N SER A 8 -11.13 -7.36 -31.13
CA SER A 8 -10.40 -8.65 -31.01
C SER A 8 -8.94 -8.55 -31.44
N ASP A 9 -8.63 -7.67 -32.38
CA ASP A 9 -7.26 -7.53 -32.94
C ASP A 9 -6.34 -6.69 -32.05
N VAL A 10 -6.90 -5.76 -31.28
CA VAL A 10 -6.12 -5.00 -30.28
C VAL A 10 -5.71 -5.91 -29.11
N TYR A 11 -6.60 -6.81 -28.68
CA TYR A 11 -6.31 -7.75 -27.60
C TYR A 11 -5.27 -8.82 -28.00
N LYS A 12 -5.29 -9.26 -29.24
CA LYS A 12 -4.32 -10.23 -29.77
C LYS A 12 -2.91 -9.65 -29.92
N ARG A 13 -2.78 -8.35 -30.11
CA ARG A 13 -1.46 -7.69 -30.21
C ARG A 13 -0.72 -7.54 -28.87
N GLN A 14 -1.44 -7.56 -27.75
CA GLN A 14 -0.82 -7.46 -26.42
C GLN A 14 -0.31 -8.80 -25.86
N ILE A 15 -0.69 -9.93 -26.46
CA ILE A 15 -0.31 -11.28 -25.98
C ILE A 15 0.71 -11.96 -26.92
N MET A 16 1.24 -11.27 -27.92
CA MET A 16 2.30 -11.86 -28.72
C MET A 16 3.60 -11.91 -27.93
N PRO A 17 4.21 -13.10 -27.72
CA PRO A 17 5.53 -13.19 -27.13
C PRO A 17 6.51 -12.43 -28.04
N THR A 18 7.26 -11.54 -27.44
CA THR A 18 8.33 -10.81 -28.10
C THR A 18 9.17 -11.80 -28.91
N ARG A 19 9.25 -11.54 -30.22
CA ARG A 19 10.10 -12.22 -31.19
C ARG A 19 11.48 -12.40 -30.57
N LYS A 20 11.87 -13.64 -30.31
CA LYS A 20 13.24 -13.99 -29.94
C LYS A 20 14.15 -13.42 -31.03
N THR A 21 14.76 -12.29 -30.78
CA THR A 21 15.91 -11.83 -31.54
C THR A 21 16.98 -12.90 -31.34
N LYS A 22 17.41 -13.54 -32.45
CA LYS A 22 18.62 -14.35 -32.45
C LYS A 22 19.71 -13.49 -31.84
N LYS A 23 20.21 -13.87 -30.66
CA LYS A 23 21.48 -13.36 -30.14
C LYS A 23 22.55 -13.71 -31.20
N ASP A 24 23.19 -12.70 -31.76
CA ASP A 24 24.45 -12.89 -32.44
C ASP A 24 25.44 -13.43 -31.40
N ASP A 25 25.79 -14.70 -31.54
CA ASP A 25 26.71 -15.47 -30.68
C ASP A 25 28.18 -15.12 -30.96
N THR A 26 28.51 -13.85 -31.18
CA THR A 26 29.90 -13.42 -31.43
C THR A 26 30.37 -12.30 -30.51
N ALA A 27 30.09 -12.39 -29.19
CA ALA A 27 30.70 -11.48 -28.22
C ALA A 27 31.02 -12.18 -26.89
N LEU A 28 32.25 -12.69 -26.81
CA LEU A 28 33.09 -12.80 -25.62
C LEU A 28 32.71 -13.83 -24.55
N PRO A 29 33.19 -15.07 -24.66
CA PRO A 29 33.14 -16.06 -23.58
C PRO A 29 33.97 -15.63 -22.33
N GLU A 30 34.85 -14.66 -22.44
CA GLU A 30 35.71 -14.18 -21.33
C GLU A 30 34.97 -13.27 -20.35
N LYS A 31 34.06 -12.41 -20.79
CA LYS A 31 33.30 -11.53 -19.90
C LYS A 31 32.31 -12.30 -19.00
N GLY A 32 31.73 -13.39 -19.50
CA GLY A 32 30.85 -14.24 -18.72
C GLY A 32 31.57 -14.92 -17.55
N LYS A 33 32.73 -15.53 -17.86
CA LYS A 33 33.57 -16.21 -16.86
C LYS A 33 34.13 -15.25 -15.81
N SER A 34 34.55 -14.07 -16.23
CA SER A 34 35.05 -13.04 -15.32
C SER A 34 33.96 -12.56 -14.36
N LEU A 35 32.69 -12.40 -14.83
CA LEU A 35 31.54 -12.01 -14.00
C LEU A 35 31.16 -13.13 -13.00
N GLU A 36 31.14 -14.38 -13.44
CA GLU A 36 30.87 -15.53 -12.56
C GLU A 36 31.92 -15.66 -11.46
N THR A 37 33.19 -15.43 -11.79
CA THR A 37 34.28 -15.43 -10.81
C THR A 37 34.12 -14.31 -9.79
N ALA A 38 33.73 -13.10 -10.23
CA ALA A 38 33.47 -11.98 -9.36
C ALA A 38 32.27 -12.22 -8.43
N ILE A 39 31.19 -12.81 -8.95
CA ILE A 39 30.00 -13.20 -8.15
C ILE A 39 30.41 -14.20 -7.07
N SER A 40 31.16 -15.26 -7.44
CA SER A 40 31.61 -16.26 -6.47
C SER A 40 32.55 -15.69 -5.40
N GLN A 41 33.39 -14.73 -5.74
CA GLN A 41 34.24 -14.03 -4.77
C GLN A 41 33.39 -13.20 -3.78
N ILE A 42 32.37 -12.49 -4.27
CA ILE A 42 31.45 -11.72 -3.43
C ILE A 42 30.69 -12.64 -2.47
N GLU A 43 30.17 -13.76 -2.98
CA GLU A 43 29.45 -14.73 -2.13
C GLU A 43 30.34 -15.40 -1.09
N THR A 44 31.63 -15.63 -1.44
CA THR A 44 32.61 -16.19 -0.50
C THR A 44 32.96 -15.19 0.61
N GLN A 45 33.05 -13.91 0.26
CA GLN A 45 33.48 -12.86 1.20
C GLN A 45 32.33 -12.35 2.08
N PHE A 46 31.13 -12.26 1.54
CA PHE A 46 29.98 -11.61 2.19
C PHE A 46 28.81 -12.56 2.49
N GLY A 47 28.91 -13.81 2.07
CA GLY A 47 27.89 -14.85 2.26
C GLY A 47 27.00 -15.06 1.02
N PRO A 48 26.32 -16.23 0.95
CA PRO A 48 25.45 -16.59 -0.17
C PRO A 48 24.24 -15.64 -0.25
N GLY A 49 23.84 -15.26 -1.46
CA GLY A 49 22.71 -14.38 -1.70
C GLY A 49 23.00 -12.88 -1.56
N THR A 50 24.26 -12.48 -1.31
CA THR A 50 24.67 -11.07 -1.28
C THR A 50 24.52 -10.39 -2.63
N ILE A 51 24.67 -11.15 -3.71
CA ILE A 51 24.43 -10.70 -5.08
C ILE A 51 23.51 -11.70 -5.78
N MET A 52 22.52 -11.21 -6.51
CA MET A 52 21.61 -12.05 -7.27
C MET A 52 21.20 -11.36 -8.57
N ARG A 53 20.86 -12.14 -9.58
CA ARG A 53 20.27 -11.59 -10.80
C ARG A 53 18.78 -11.33 -10.58
N MET A 54 18.32 -10.12 -10.89
CA MET A 54 16.90 -9.74 -10.71
C MET A 54 15.92 -10.68 -11.44
N GLY A 55 16.33 -11.28 -12.57
CA GLY A 55 15.48 -12.22 -13.33
C GLY A 55 15.39 -13.63 -12.72
N GLU A 56 16.22 -13.96 -11.75
CA GLU A 56 16.24 -15.27 -11.07
C GLU A 56 15.41 -15.25 -9.77
N ARG A 57 14.93 -14.07 -9.37
CA ARG A 57 14.10 -13.94 -8.19
C ARG A 57 12.71 -14.47 -8.51
N GLU A 58 12.26 -15.52 -7.82
CA GLU A 58 10.85 -15.91 -7.83
C GLU A 58 10.03 -14.72 -7.41
N VAL A 59 9.09 -14.31 -8.26
CA VAL A 59 8.11 -13.28 -7.92
C VAL A 59 7.20 -13.87 -6.85
N GLN A 60 7.53 -13.61 -5.59
CA GLN A 60 6.66 -13.99 -4.48
C GLN A 60 5.33 -13.29 -4.66
N SER A 61 4.26 -14.07 -4.71
CA SER A 61 2.89 -13.53 -4.70
C SER A 61 2.68 -12.74 -3.42
N ILE A 62 2.51 -11.44 -3.53
CA ILE A 62 2.21 -10.57 -2.39
C ILE A 62 0.71 -10.65 -2.15
N PRO A 63 0.26 -11.10 -0.97
CA PRO A 63 -1.16 -11.09 -0.66
C PRO A 63 -1.68 -9.65 -0.65
N SER A 64 -2.84 -9.42 -1.26
CA SER A 64 -3.43 -8.09 -1.42
C SER A 64 -4.91 -8.08 -1.02
N ILE A 65 -5.43 -6.88 -0.79
CA ILE A 65 -6.85 -6.61 -0.59
C ILE A 65 -7.29 -5.74 -1.76
N SER A 66 -8.33 -6.16 -2.48
CA SER A 66 -8.89 -5.39 -3.60
C SER A 66 -9.30 -3.98 -3.15
N THR A 67 -9.12 -3.02 -4.03
CA THR A 67 -9.61 -1.65 -3.82
C THR A 67 -11.09 -1.48 -4.16
N GLY A 68 -11.74 -2.54 -4.69
CA GLY A 68 -13.08 -2.47 -5.24
C GLY A 68 -13.14 -1.85 -6.65
N SER A 69 -12.03 -1.36 -7.16
CA SER A 69 -11.90 -0.82 -8.52
C SER A 69 -10.99 -1.71 -9.35
N LEU A 70 -11.58 -2.45 -10.30
CA LEU A 70 -10.81 -3.34 -11.19
C LEU A 70 -9.70 -2.60 -11.94
N GLY A 71 -9.95 -1.35 -12.36
CA GLY A 71 -8.95 -0.54 -13.09
C GLY A 71 -7.75 -0.21 -12.20
N LEU A 72 -7.99 0.15 -10.94
CA LEU A 72 -6.93 0.45 -9.97
C LEU A 72 -6.18 -0.83 -9.58
N ASP A 73 -6.88 -1.92 -9.31
CA ASP A 73 -6.29 -3.21 -8.95
C ASP A 73 -5.33 -3.72 -10.05
N LEU A 74 -5.73 -3.60 -11.32
CA LEU A 74 -4.88 -3.92 -12.46
C LEU A 74 -3.66 -2.99 -12.55
N ALA A 75 -3.85 -1.69 -12.33
CA ALA A 75 -2.77 -0.70 -12.38
C ALA A 75 -1.72 -0.92 -11.27
N LEU A 76 -2.15 -1.37 -10.08
CA LEU A 76 -1.27 -1.72 -8.98
C LEU A 76 -0.43 -3.00 -9.24
N GLY A 77 -0.82 -3.82 -10.20
CA GLY A 77 -0.07 -5.01 -10.62
C GLY A 77 -0.17 -6.23 -9.70
N ILE A 78 -0.71 -6.05 -8.49
CA ILE A 78 -0.90 -7.12 -7.49
C ILE A 78 -2.38 -7.34 -7.14
N MET A 79 -3.28 -6.79 -7.95
CA MET A 79 -4.74 -6.91 -7.78
C MET A 79 -5.28 -6.33 -6.46
N GLY A 80 -4.68 -5.21 -6.01
CA GLY A 80 -5.13 -4.52 -4.80
C GLY A 80 -4.01 -3.88 -4.00
N LEU A 81 -4.29 -3.51 -2.76
CA LEU A 81 -3.32 -3.00 -1.80
C LEU A 81 -2.58 -4.14 -1.10
N PRO A 82 -1.24 -4.06 -0.93
CA PRO A 82 -0.46 -5.13 -0.34
C PRO A 82 -0.77 -5.30 1.16
N LYS A 83 -0.99 -6.53 1.61
CA LYS A 83 -1.10 -6.84 3.04
C LYS A 83 0.25 -6.64 3.75
N GLY A 84 0.20 -6.23 5.02
CA GLY A 84 1.38 -6.02 5.84
C GLY A 84 2.26 -4.87 5.38
N ARG A 85 1.66 -3.84 4.76
CA ARG A 85 2.33 -2.61 4.32
C ARG A 85 1.55 -1.39 4.78
N VAL A 86 2.26 -0.29 5.02
CA VAL A 86 1.66 1.04 5.15
C VAL A 86 1.49 1.61 3.75
N VAL A 87 0.26 1.99 3.40
CA VAL A 87 -0.09 2.60 2.13
C VAL A 87 -0.55 4.02 2.41
N GLU A 88 0.08 4.98 1.78
CA GLU A 88 -0.30 6.39 1.86
C GLU A 88 -1.15 6.75 0.63
N ILE A 89 -2.35 7.29 0.88
CA ILE A 89 -3.27 7.78 -0.14
C ILE A 89 -3.39 9.29 0.03
N PHE A 90 -2.92 10.05 -0.93
CA PHE A 90 -2.93 11.51 -0.86
C PHE A 90 -3.57 12.14 -2.11
N GLY A 91 -4.02 13.38 -1.98
CA GLY A 91 -4.69 14.11 -3.04
C GLY A 91 -5.48 15.30 -2.48
N PRO A 92 -6.03 16.15 -3.36
CA PRO A 92 -6.83 17.30 -2.96
C PRO A 92 -8.09 16.87 -2.19
N GLU A 93 -8.71 17.82 -1.51
CA GLU A 93 -10.01 17.61 -0.88
C GLU A 93 -11.05 17.12 -1.90
N SER A 94 -12.01 16.33 -1.43
CA SER A 94 -13.08 15.75 -2.27
C SER A 94 -12.60 14.89 -3.45
N SER A 95 -11.35 14.43 -3.43
CA SER A 95 -10.79 13.54 -4.48
C SER A 95 -11.20 12.07 -4.34
N GLY A 96 -11.95 11.70 -3.30
CA GLY A 96 -12.43 10.35 -3.06
C GLY A 96 -11.50 9.47 -2.21
N LYS A 97 -10.56 10.05 -1.45
CA LYS A 97 -9.66 9.29 -0.55
C LYS A 97 -10.46 8.41 0.43
N THR A 98 -11.36 9.01 1.20
CA THR A 98 -12.22 8.29 2.15
C THR A 98 -13.11 7.25 1.45
N THR A 99 -13.64 7.57 0.26
CA THR A 99 -14.43 6.61 -0.53
C THR A 99 -13.61 5.38 -0.88
N LEU A 100 -12.36 5.56 -1.31
CA LEU A 100 -11.46 4.47 -1.65
C LEU A 100 -11.13 3.61 -0.42
N THR A 101 -10.84 4.24 0.73
CA THR A 101 -10.54 3.48 1.96
C THR A 101 -11.75 2.69 2.45
N LEU A 102 -12.96 3.25 2.37
CA LEU A 102 -14.20 2.53 2.70
C LEU A 102 -14.46 1.35 1.75
N GLN A 103 -14.15 1.47 0.46
CA GLN A 103 -14.23 0.35 -0.46
C GLN A 103 -13.24 -0.76 -0.11
N VAL A 104 -12.00 -0.42 0.26
CA VAL A 104 -11.00 -1.41 0.72
C VAL A 104 -11.49 -2.12 1.98
N ILE A 105 -12.09 -1.41 2.93
CA ILE A 105 -12.71 -2.00 4.12
C ILE A 105 -13.81 -2.97 3.73
N ALA A 106 -14.73 -2.57 2.83
CA ALA A 106 -15.82 -3.42 2.37
C ALA A 106 -15.28 -4.70 1.70
N GLU A 107 -14.25 -4.61 0.85
CA GLU A 107 -13.62 -5.76 0.22
C GLU A 107 -12.90 -6.67 1.24
N CYS A 108 -12.25 -6.09 2.26
CA CYS A 108 -11.68 -6.84 3.37
C CYS A 108 -12.74 -7.64 4.13
N GLN A 109 -13.84 -6.98 4.53
CA GLN A 109 -14.93 -7.62 5.26
C GLN A 109 -15.65 -8.70 4.43
N LYS A 110 -15.78 -8.54 3.09
CA LYS A 110 -16.29 -9.57 2.19
C LYS A 110 -15.47 -10.85 2.21
N GLN A 111 -14.17 -10.73 2.44
CA GLN A 111 -13.24 -11.86 2.57
C GLN A 111 -13.20 -12.43 3.99
N GLY A 112 -14.01 -11.91 4.92
CA GLY A 112 -14.03 -12.31 6.32
C GLY A 112 -12.93 -11.68 7.17
N GLY A 113 -12.26 -10.66 6.65
CA GLY A 113 -11.24 -9.91 7.39
C GLY A 113 -11.83 -8.88 8.35
N THR A 114 -11.05 -8.51 9.36
CA THR A 114 -11.38 -7.50 10.36
C THR A 114 -10.81 -6.15 9.95
N ALA A 115 -11.64 -5.12 10.00
CA ALA A 115 -11.26 -3.75 9.66
C ALA A 115 -11.45 -2.80 10.83
N ALA A 116 -10.56 -1.82 10.95
CA ALA A 116 -10.67 -0.71 11.88
C ALA A 116 -10.49 0.62 11.15
N PHE A 117 -11.17 1.64 11.65
CA PHE A 117 -11.13 3.00 11.14
C PHE A 117 -10.85 3.97 12.29
N ILE A 118 -9.79 4.74 12.17
CA ILE A 118 -9.47 5.84 13.07
C ILE A 118 -9.87 7.13 12.36
N ASP A 119 -10.97 7.73 12.82
CA ASP A 119 -11.57 8.93 12.26
C ASP A 119 -11.09 10.16 13.02
N ALA A 120 -9.97 10.71 12.60
CA ALA A 120 -9.40 11.91 13.23
C ALA A 120 -10.12 13.22 12.81
N GLU A 121 -10.90 13.17 11.74
CA GLU A 121 -11.70 14.31 11.27
C GLU A 121 -13.12 14.32 11.84
N HIS A 122 -13.54 13.23 12.50
CA HIS A 122 -14.91 13.03 12.99
C HIS A 122 -15.97 13.20 11.88
N ALA A 123 -15.62 12.79 10.66
CA ALA A 123 -16.40 13.05 9.45
C ALA A 123 -16.96 11.77 8.79
N LEU A 124 -16.76 10.60 9.39
CA LEU A 124 -17.27 9.35 8.86
C LEU A 124 -18.82 9.34 8.88
N ASP A 125 -19.42 9.23 7.68
CA ASP A 125 -20.85 9.03 7.53
C ASP A 125 -21.17 7.52 7.46
N PRO A 126 -21.81 6.94 8.49
CA PRO A 126 -22.15 5.52 8.52
C PRO A 126 -23.11 5.12 7.40
N VAL A 127 -24.06 6.00 7.02
CA VAL A 127 -25.03 5.72 5.97
C VAL A 127 -24.34 5.65 4.60
N TYR A 128 -23.35 6.51 4.38
CA TYR A 128 -22.54 6.48 3.18
C TYR A 128 -21.65 5.22 3.14
N ALA A 129 -21.00 4.89 4.24
CA ALA A 129 -20.17 3.70 4.35
C ALA A 129 -20.95 2.40 4.08
N GLU A 130 -22.18 2.29 4.64
CA GLU A 130 -23.08 1.15 4.38
C GLU A 130 -23.47 1.04 2.90
N LYS A 131 -23.74 2.17 2.23
CA LYS A 131 -24.04 2.19 0.78
C LYS A 131 -22.87 1.74 -0.08
N ILE A 132 -21.64 1.96 0.35
CA ILE A 132 -20.42 1.45 -0.30
C ILE A 132 -20.27 -0.06 -0.09
N GLY A 133 -20.89 -0.62 0.94
CA GLY A 133 -20.88 -2.04 1.27
C GLY A 133 -20.11 -2.39 2.53
N VAL A 134 -19.75 -1.40 3.33
CA VAL A 134 -19.15 -1.63 4.65
C VAL A 134 -20.22 -2.19 5.59
N LYS A 135 -19.89 -3.27 6.29
CA LYS A 135 -20.69 -3.79 7.39
C LYS A 135 -20.36 -2.98 8.63
N ILE A 136 -21.24 -2.04 8.98
CA ILE A 136 -20.99 -1.08 10.05
C ILE A 136 -20.92 -1.78 11.41
N ASP A 137 -21.74 -2.80 11.64
CA ASP A 137 -21.76 -3.56 12.88
C ASP A 137 -20.44 -4.32 13.16
N ASP A 138 -19.69 -4.62 12.11
CA ASP A 138 -18.41 -5.34 12.18
C ASP A 138 -17.19 -4.38 12.09
N LEU A 139 -17.41 -3.06 11.94
CA LEU A 139 -16.34 -2.07 11.82
C LEU A 139 -15.92 -1.54 13.19
N LEU A 140 -14.64 -1.67 13.52
CA LEU A 140 -14.08 -1.04 14.70
C LEU A 140 -13.81 0.44 14.41
N LEU A 141 -14.48 1.36 15.11
CA LEU A 141 -14.33 2.80 14.96
C LEU A 141 -13.65 3.39 16.19
N SER A 142 -12.66 4.23 15.98
CA SER A 142 -12.03 5.07 17.01
C SER A 142 -12.04 6.51 16.55
N GLN A 143 -12.42 7.44 17.45
CA GLN A 143 -12.42 8.87 17.19
C GLN A 143 -11.57 9.56 18.27
N PRO A 144 -10.24 9.58 18.08
CA PRO A 144 -9.32 10.16 19.07
C PRO A 144 -9.36 11.68 19.07
N ASP A 145 -9.16 12.28 20.25
CA ASP A 145 -9.08 13.73 20.41
C ASP A 145 -7.70 14.28 20.07
N THR A 146 -6.65 13.44 20.10
CA THR A 146 -5.24 13.84 19.86
C THR A 146 -4.54 12.89 18.90
N GLY A 147 -3.51 13.40 18.20
CA GLY A 147 -2.68 12.60 17.31
C GLY A 147 -1.95 11.47 18.04
N GLU A 148 -1.49 11.72 19.27
CA GLU A 148 -0.81 10.71 20.10
C GLU A 148 -1.75 9.55 20.42
N GLN A 149 -3.00 9.85 20.81
CA GLN A 149 -4.02 8.83 21.09
C GLN A 149 -4.34 8.01 19.84
N ALA A 150 -4.46 8.65 18.67
CA ALA A 150 -4.68 7.95 17.42
C ALA A 150 -3.59 6.93 17.11
N LEU A 151 -2.32 7.35 17.28
CA LEU A 151 -1.16 6.49 17.02
C LEU A 151 -1.01 5.38 18.06
N GLU A 152 -1.33 5.62 19.33
CA GLU A 152 -1.33 4.61 20.37
C GLU A 152 -2.40 3.53 20.11
N VAL A 153 -3.60 3.94 19.73
CA VAL A 153 -4.69 3.02 19.33
C VAL A 153 -4.25 2.20 18.12
N ALA A 154 -3.65 2.84 17.10
CA ALA A 154 -3.15 2.16 15.92
C ALA A 154 -2.07 1.12 16.27
N ASP A 155 -1.12 1.47 17.11
CA ASP A 155 -0.03 0.58 17.54
C ASP A 155 -0.56 -0.65 18.27
N ILE A 156 -1.49 -0.46 19.21
CA ILE A 156 -2.15 -1.54 19.94
C ILE A 156 -2.90 -2.47 18.99
N MET A 157 -3.69 -1.91 18.06
CA MET A 157 -4.45 -2.69 17.08
C MET A 157 -3.54 -3.50 16.16
N VAL A 158 -2.48 -2.90 15.63
CA VAL A 158 -1.53 -3.59 14.75
C VAL A 158 -0.79 -4.70 15.50
N LYS A 159 -0.34 -4.44 16.74
CA LYS A 159 0.33 -5.44 17.58
C LYS A 159 -0.55 -6.61 17.98
N SER A 160 -1.86 -6.41 18.03
CA SER A 160 -2.80 -7.49 18.34
C SER A 160 -2.79 -8.62 17.31
N GLY A 161 -2.40 -8.31 16.06
CA GLY A 161 -2.45 -9.24 14.92
C GLY A 161 -3.87 -9.64 14.49
N GLY A 162 -4.90 -9.03 15.09
CA GLY A 162 -6.31 -9.34 14.81
C GLY A 162 -6.95 -8.45 13.74
N ILE A 163 -6.19 -7.50 13.17
CA ILE A 163 -6.69 -6.54 12.18
C ILE A 163 -6.05 -6.81 10.82
N ASP A 164 -6.86 -6.92 9.78
CA ASP A 164 -6.42 -7.06 8.40
C ASP A 164 -6.24 -5.73 7.68
N VAL A 165 -7.08 -4.73 8.02
CA VAL A 165 -7.02 -3.36 7.51
C VAL A 165 -7.22 -2.38 8.64
N LEU A 166 -6.32 -1.42 8.75
CA LEU A 166 -6.46 -0.24 9.61
C LEU A 166 -6.38 1.01 8.73
N VAL A 167 -7.38 1.86 8.82
CA VAL A 167 -7.42 3.17 8.15
C VAL A 167 -7.24 4.26 9.19
N ILE A 168 -6.46 5.28 8.87
CA ILE A 168 -6.35 6.53 9.63
C ILE A 168 -6.72 7.66 8.67
N ASP A 169 -7.85 8.31 8.90
CA ASP A 169 -8.35 9.40 8.07
C ASP A 169 -8.59 10.66 8.94
N SER A 170 -7.83 11.71 8.78
CA SER A 170 -6.59 11.76 8.02
C SER A 170 -5.40 12.13 8.91
N VAL A 171 -4.18 11.81 8.44
CA VAL A 171 -2.94 12.18 9.17
C VAL A 171 -2.83 13.70 9.37
N ALA A 172 -3.39 14.49 8.44
CA ALA A 172 -3.41 15.95 8.53
C ALA A 172 -4.26 16.49 9.70
N ALA A 173 -5.24 15.73 10.16
CA ALA A 173 -6.12 16.07 11.29
C ALA A 173 -5.55 15.63 12.64
N LEU A 174 -4.40 14.95 12.66
CA LEU A 174 -3.74 14.53 13.90
C LEU A 174 -3.08 15.73 14.58
N VAL A 175 -3.83 16.40 15.46
CA VAL A 175 -3.35 17.53 16.23
C VAL A 175 -2.56 17.02 17.44
N PRO A 176 -1.32 17.47 17.66
CA PRO A 176 -0.55 17.14 18.86
C PRO A 176 -1.23 17.66 20.13
N ARG A 177 -1.19 16.89 21.20
CA ARG A 177 -1.76 17.27 22.51
C ARG A 177 -1.21 18.61 23.02
N ALA A 178 0.08 18.86 22.82
CA ALA A 178 0.72 20.10 23.19
C ALA A 178 0.17 21.34 22.46
N GLU A 179 -0.42 21.16 21.27
CA GLU A 179 -1.07 22.22 20.50
C GLU A 179 -2.49 22.49 21.01
N ILE A 180 -3.17 21.46 21.53
CA ILE A 180 -4.51 21.57 22.11
C ILE A 180 -4.44 22.20 23.50
N GLU A 181 -3.43 21.87 24.32
CA GLU A 181 -3.26 22.34 25.70
C GLU A 181 -2.42 23.63 25.79
N GLY A 182 -1.79 24.08 24.67
CA GLY A 182 -0.95 25.27 24.61
C GLY A 182 -1.73 26.59 24.64
N GLU A 183 -1.14 27.66 25.19
CA GLU A 183 -1.73 29.00 25.16
C GLU A 183 -1.62 29.62 23.75
N MET A 184 -2.58 30.48 23.40
CA MET A 184 -2.62 31.17 22.11
C MET A 184 -1.39 32.11 22.00
N GLY A 185 -0.39 31.69 21.19
CA GLY A 185 0.86 32.43 20.98
C GLY A 185 2.13 31.60 21.13
N ASP A 186 2.05 30.38 21.64
CA ASP A 186 3.17 29.46 21.68
C ASP A 186 3.52 28.97 20.27
N HIS A 187 4.74 29.31 19.83
CA HIS A 187 5.23 28.86 18.52
C HIS A 187 5.66 27.39 18.58
N HIS A 188 4.77 26.48 18.27
CA HIS A 188 5.05 25.03 18.17
C HIS A 188 5.46 24.64 16.74
N VAL A 189 6.52 25.23 16.23
CA VAL A 189 7.03 24.91 14.87
C VAL A 189 7.47 23.44 14.81
N GLY A 190 6.79 22.67 13.97
CA GLY A 190 7.17 21.27 13.66
C GLY A 190 6.60 20.19 14.59
N LEU A 191 5.68 20.50 15.51
CA LEU A 191 5.05 19.48 16.36
C LEU A 191 4.21 18.48 15.57
N GLN A 192 3.59 18.88 14.46
CA GLN A 192 2.84 17.98 13.57
C GLN A 192 3.75 16.92 12.91
N ALA A 193 5.03 17.20 12.72
CA ALA A 193 5.99 16.22 12.21
C ALA A 193 6.39 15.18 13.27
N ARG A 194 6.19 15.45 14.55
CA ARG A 194 6.54 14.53 15.64
C ARG A 194 5.67 13.27 15.69
N PRO A 195 4.31 13.34 15.64
CA PRO A 195 3.49 12.13 15.58
C PRO A 195 3.83 11.27 14.37
N VAL A 196 4.11 11.87 13.21
CA VAL A 196 4.49 11.16 11.99
C VAL A 196 5.88 10.52 12.11
N SER A 197 6.80 11.11 12.89
CA SER A 197 8.14 10.55 13.13
C SER A 197 8.16 9.43 14.19
N TYR A 198 7.10 9.26 14.97
CA TYR A 198 6.92 8.12 15.88
C TYR A 198 6.50 6.82 15.16
N THR A 199 6.69 6.74 13.86
CA THR A 199 6.47 5.49 13.11
C THR A 199 7.47 4.41 13.52
N HIS A 200 7.34 3.91 14.76
CA HIS A 200 7.85 2.60 15.14
C HIS A 200 7.05 1.45 14.48
N LEU A 201 6.14 1.79 13.57
CA LEU A 201 5.54 0.83 12.66
C LEU A 201 6.65 0.39 11.68
N THR A 202 7.33 -0.68 12.03
CA THR A 202 8.40 -1.31 11.24
C THR A 202 7.89 -1.95 9.94
N LEU A 203 6.69 -1.61 9.51
CA LEU A 203 6.09 -2.08 8.26
C LEU A 203 6.67 -1.30 7.07
N PRO A 204 7.09 -1.98 6.01
CA PRO A 204 7.52 -1.30 4.79
C PRO A 204 6.38 -0.48 4.20
N THR A 205 6.65 0.76 3.81
CA THR A 205 5.68 1.67 3.20
C THR A 205 5.61 1.50 1.69
N MET A 206 4.41 1.72 1.13
CA MET A 206 4.16 1.89 -0.29
C MET A 206 3.36 3.17 -0.49
N GLN A 207 3.83 4.03 -1.40
CA GLN A 207 3.07 5.22 -1.82
C GLN A 207 2.19 4.87 -3.02
N VAL A 208 0.91 5.27 -2.96
CA VAL A 208 -0.04 5.21 -4.07
C VAL A 208 -0.36 6.65 -4.47
N VAL A 209 -0.03 7.01 -5.69
CA VAL A 209 -0.25 8.35 -6.28
C VAL A 209 -1.53 8.35 -7.11
#